data_94a0568878db44d78ce7abae48e1322d
#
_entry.id   94a0568878db44d78ce7abae48e1322d
#
_cell.length_a   1.000
_cell.length_b   1.000
_cell.length_c   1.000
_cell.angle_alpha   90.00
_cell.angle_beta   90.00
_cell.angle_gamma   90.00
#
_symmetry.space_group_name_H-M   'P 1'
#
loop_
_entity.id
_entity.type
_entity.pdbx_description
1 polymer ?
#
loop_
_entity_poly.entity_id
_entity_poly.type
_entity_poly.pdbx_seq_one_letter_code
_entity_poly.pdbx_strand_id
1 'polypeptide(L)'
;AQCWAECIVLYKENPNLELSKESRDAAREMQESHTEGAELTGLVEAYLNRALPPHWDSMGLEERREWLDSPAIDGQDEGYVKRERVCTLEIWCECLGNSQKSMRNLDARNLNTIMQHMPGWRPHRDNASKSGMVRFPLYGQQRAYDRVKTPKKSTLNEQNQENEKERIVDDSVNRDVNDLM
;
A
#
# COMPACT_ATOMS: atom_id res chain seq x y z
N ALA A 1 22.54 -28.15 17.77
CA ALA A 1 23.49 -29.21 17.43
C ALA A 1 22.77 -30.57 17.27
N GLN A 2 21.80 -30.91 18.13
CA GLN A 2 21.11 -32.20 18.16
C GLN A 2 20.28 -32.46 16.89
N CYS A 3 19.43 -31.50 16.44
CA CYS A 3 18.61 -31.64 15.25
C CYS A 3 19.45 -31.94 13.98
N TRP A 4 20.63 -31.31 13.87
CA TRP A 4 21.52 -31.56 12.72
C TRP A 4 22.12 -32.99 12.72
N ALA A 5 22.45 -33.50 13.88
CA ALA A 5 22.93 -34.87 14.03
C ALA A 5 21.84 -35.89 13.66
N GLU A 6 20.60 -35.65 14.07
CA GLU A 6 19.44 -36.49 13.72
C GLU A 6 19.16 -36.45 12.21
N CYS A 7 19.23 -35.28 11.57
CA CYS A 7 19.09 -35.16 10.12
C CYS A 7 20.16 -35.96 9.35
N ILE A 8 21.42 -35.99 9.83
CA ILE A 8 22.50 -36.76 9.21
C ILE A 8 22.24 -38.27 9.33
N VAL A 9 21.72 -38.74 10.47
CA VAL A 9 21.37 -40.15 10.67
C VAL A 9 20.26 -40.56 9.70
N LEU A 10 19.17 -39.78 9.66
CA LEU A 10 18.02 -40.02 8.77
C LEU A 10 18.44 -40.01 7.29
N TYR A 11 19.35 -39.10 6.89
CA TYR A 11 19.88 -39.05 5.54
C TYR A 11 20.71 -40.32 5.17
N LYS A 12 21.50 -40.82 6.12
CA LYS A 12 22.27 -42.03 5.91
C LYS A 12 21.40 -43.30 5.79
N GLU A 13 20.27 -43.32 6.53
CA GLU A 13 19.30 -44.41 6.49
C GLU A 13 18.44 -44.38 5.22
N ASN A 14 18.10 -43.19 4.75
CA ASN A 14 17.31 -42.98 3.53
C ASN A 14 17.88 -41.81 2.71
N PRO A 15 18.88 -42.04 1.86
CA PRO A 15 19.54 -41.04 1.04
C PRO A 15 18.65 -40.46 -0.07
N ASN A 16 17.45 -41.01 -0.28
CA ASN A 16 16.52 -40.49 -1.25
C ASN A 16 15.81 -39.25 -0.69
N LEU A 17 16.27 -38.06 -1.13
CA LEU A 17 15.70 -36.76 -0.81
C LEU A 17 14.54 -36.39 -1.72
N GLU A 18 14.08 -37.26 -2.58
CA GLU A 18 12.93 -36.97 -3.43
C GLU A 18 11.65 -37.00 -2.61
N LEU A 19 10.88 -35.91 -2.70
CA LEU A 19 9.55 -35.83 -2.14
C LEU A 19 8.64 -36.91 -2.78
N SER A 20 7.71 -37.46 -1.99
CA SER A 20 6.64 -38.28 -2.53
C SER A 20 5.87 -37.51 -3.61
N LYS A 21 5.19 -38.23 -4.51
CA LYS A 21 4.39 -37.59 -5.55
C LYS A 21 3.36 -36.64 -4.94
N GLU A 22 2.67 -37.06 -3.87
CA GLU A 22 1.66 -36.26 -3.17
C GLU A 22 2.28 -35.00 -2.55
N SER A 23 3.47 -35.10 -1.96
CA SER A 23 4.17 -33.94 -1.38
C SER A 23 4.64 -32.96 -2.46
N ARG A 24 5.07 -33.46 -3.62
CA ARG A 24 5.44 -32.61 -4.78
C ARG A 24 4.22 -31.88 -5.35
N ASP A 25 3.10 -32.59 -5.50
CA ASP A 25 1.87 -32.01 -6.02
C ASP A 25 1.33 -30.94 -5.05
N ALA A 26 1.35 -31.20 -3.74
CA ALA A 26 0.96 -30.21 -2.72
C ALA A 26 1.91 -28.99 -2.69
N ALA A 27 3.22 -29.20 -2.82
CA ALA A 27 4.19 -28.10 -2.88
C ALA A 27 3.99 -27.26 -4.14
N ARG A 28 3.68 -27.89 -5.28
CA ARG A 28 3.40 -27.20 -6.54
C ARG A 28 2.13 -26.34 -6.45
N GLU A 29 1.05 -26.89 -5.93
CA GLU A 29 -0.21 -26.17 -5.71
C GLU A 29 0.01 -24.94 -4.79
N MET A 30 0.80 -25.10 -3.72
CA MET A 30 1.18 -24.02 -2.83
C MET A 30 2.02 -22.94 -3.54
N GLN A 31 2.98 -23.34 -4.38
CA GLN A 31 3.79 -22.40 -5.17
C GLN A 31 2.95 -21.63 -6.19
N GLU A 32 2.05 -22.31 -6.90
CA GLU A 32 1.14 -21.69 -7.86
C GLU A 32 0.24 -20.65 -7.16
N SER A 33 -0.34 -20.99 -6.02
CA SER A 33 -1.17 -20.04 -5.25
C SER A 33 -0.39 -18.83 -4.73
N HIS A 34 0.88 -19.00 -4.36
CA HIS A 34 1.76 -17.89 -3.99
C HIS A 34 2.12 -16.99 -5.19
N THR A 35 2.32 -17.56 -6.37
CA THR A 35 2.62 -16.81 -7.58
C THR A 35 1.43 -15.96 -8.01
N GLU A 36 0.23 -16.55 -8.07
CA GLU A 36 -1.02 -15.81 -8.36
C GLU A 36 -1.26 -14.66 -7.36
N GLY A 37 -0.99 -14.90 -6.08
CA GLY A 37 -1.10 -13.86 -5.05
C GLY A 37 -0.09 -12.72 -5.26
N ALA A 38 1.12 -13.01 -5.71
CA ALA A 38 2.14 -12.00 -5.99
C ALA A 38 1.78 -11.16 -7.23
N GLU A 39 1.28 -11.80 -8.31
CA GLU A 39 0.82 -11.10 -9.51
C GLU A 39 -0.35 -10.17 -9.21
N LEU A 40 -1.36 -10.65 -8.47
CA LEU A 40 -2.49 -9.83 -8.04
C LEU A 40 -2.05 -8.64 -7.19
N THR A 41 -1.09 -8.84 -6.29
CA THR A 41 -0.53 -7.77 -5.47
C THR A 41 0.13 -6.70 -6.33
N GLY A 42 0.91 -7.08 -7.34
CA GLY A 42 1.54 -6.16 -8.28
C GLY A 42 0.53 -5.34 -9.09
N LEU A 43 -0.54 -5.98 -9.57
CA LEU A 43 -1.63 -5.29 -10.28
C LEU A 43 -2.32 -4.27 -9.38
N VAL A 44 -2.64 -4.65 -8.15
CA VAL A 44 -3.27 -3.75 -7.17
C VAL A 44 -2.33 -2.59 -6.83
N GLU A 45 -1.04 -2.83 -6.65
CA GLU A 45 -0.06 -1.78 -6.38
C GLU A 45 0.04 -0.78 -7.54
N ALA A 46 0.12 -1.25 -8.78
CA ALA A 46 0.13 -0.41 -9.98
C ALA A 46 -1.14 0.45 -10.07
N TYR A 47 -2.31 -0.14 -9.85
CA TYR A 47 -3.59 0.57 -9.80
C TYR A 47 -3.63 1.66 -8.72
N LEU A 48 -3.16 1.36 -7.52
CA LEU A 48 -3.14 2.30 -6.40
C LEU A 48 -2.18 3.49 -6.63
N ASN A 49 -1.11 3.28 -7.38
CA ASN A 49 -0.10 4.30 -7.65
C ASN A 49 -0.40 5.12 -8.91
N ARG A 50 -1.39 4.73 -9.70
CA ARG A 50 -1.79 5.45 -10.90
C ARG A 50 -2.31 6.84 -10.55
N ALA A 51 -1.87 7.84 -11.32
CA ALA A 51 -2.37 9.21 -11.23
C ALA A 51 -3.82 9.28 -11.71
N LEU A 52 -4.65 10.07 -11.06
CA LEU A 52 -6.07 10.22 -11.34
C LEU A 52 -6.36 11.61 -11.86
N PRO A 53 -7.29 11.78 -12.83
CA PRO A 53 -7.73 13.10 -13.27
C PRO A 53 -8.50 13.80 -12.13
N PRO A 54 -8.53 15.15 -12.11
CA PRO A 54 -9.18 15.91 -11.04
C PRO A 54 -10.68 15.62 -10.87
N HIS A 55 -11.33 15.17 -11.93
CA HIS A 55 -12.76 14.86 -11.96
C HIS A 55 -13.08 13.37 -11.73
N TRP A 56 -12.12 12.59 -11.21
CA TRP A 56 -12.26 11.15 -10.98
C TRP A 56 -13.55 10.77 -10.25
N ASP A 57 -13.91 11.50 -9.20
CA ASP A 57 -15.09 11.20 -8.39
C ASP A 57 -16.42 11.38 -9.13
N SER A 58 -16.45 12.16 -10.20
CA SER A 58 -17.63 12.36 -11.04
C SER A 58 -17.71 11.39 -12.22
N MET A 59 -16.64 10.63 -12.50
CA MET A 59 -16.61 9.66 -13.60
C MET A 59 -17.43 8.41 -13.27
N GLY A 60 -18.13 7.90 -14.28
CA GLY A 60 -18.79 6.60 -14.23
C GLY A 60 -17.79 5.44 -14.27
N LEU A 61 -18.27 4.21 -13.96
CA LEU A 61 -17.39 3.04 -13.91
C LEU A 61 -16.70 2.75 -15.25
N GLU A 62 -17.40 2.87 -16.37
CA GLU A 62 -16.85 2.60 -17.70
C GLU A 62 -15.80 3.66 -18.09
N GLU A 63 -16.05 4.92 -17.79
CA GLU A 63 -15.08 6.01 -18.02
C GLU A 63 -13.80 5.82 -17.20
N ARG A 64 -13.95 5.34 -15.95
CA ARG A 64 -12.80 5.02 -15.10
C ARG A 64 -11.98 3.86 -15.65
N ARG A 65 -12.64 2.84 -16.21
CA ARG A 65 -11.97 1.70 -16.85
C ARG A 65 -11.24 2.12 -18.11
N GLU A 66 -11.88 2.90 -18.99
CA GLU A 66 -11.24 3.44 -20.19
C GLU A 66 -9.99 4.28 -19.83
N TRP A 67 -10.08 5.07 -18.76
CA TRP A 67 -8.93 5.81 -18.25
C TRP A 67 -7.81 4.87 -17.77
N LEU A 68 -8.16 3.82 -17.05
CA LEU A 68 -7.19 2.86 -16.53
C LEU A 68 -6.53 2.02 -17.63
N ASP A 69 -7.23 1.75 -18.72
CA ASP A 69 -6.72 1.03 -19.89
C ASP A 69 -5.84 1.92 -20.79
N SER A 70 -5.94 3.24 -20.65
CA SER A 70 -5.10 4.17 -21.41
C SER A 70 -3.63 4.08 -20.94
N PRO A 71 -2.64 4.50 -21.78
CA PRO A 71 -1.24 4.53 -21.35
C PRO A 71 -1.06 5.31 -20.05
N ALA A 72 -0.19 4.82 -19.17
CA ALA A 72 0.08 5.50 -17.91
C ALA A 72 0.65 6.90 -18.19
N ILE A 73 -0.02 7.92 -17.65
CA ILE A 73 0.46 9.30 -17.69
C ILE A 73 1.43 9.45 -16.52
N ASP A 74 2.61 10.02 -16.80
CA ASP A 74 3.58 10.29 -15.75
C ASP A 74 2.96 11.29 -14.76
N GLY A 75 2.82 10.90 -13.49
CA GLY A 75 2.08 11.67 -12.48
C GLY A 75 2.70 13.04 -12.10
N GLN A 76 3.57 13.57 -12.96
CA GLN A 76 4.15 14.92 -12.86
C GLN A 76 3.40 15.94 -13.73
N ASP A 77 2.44 15.50 -14.56
CA ASP A 77 1.62 16.42 -15.34
C ASP A 77 0.71 17.24 -14.41
N GLU A 78 0.68 18.54 -14.65
CA GLU A 78 -0.12 19.49 -13.85
C GLU A 78 -1.60 19.10 -13.86
N GLY A 79 -2.17 18.92 -12.65
CA GLY A 79 -3.60 18.67 -12.46
C GLY A 79 -3.96 17.23 -12.08
N TYR A 80 -3.06 16.27 -12.15
CA TYR A 80 -3.35 14.91 -11.69
C TYR A 80 -3.14 14.75 -10.19
N VAL A 81 -3.99 13.95 -9.57
CA VAL A 81 -3.97 13.69 -8.13
C VAL A 81 -3.64 12.24 -7.81
N LYS A 82 -2.98 12.02 -6.70
CA LYS A 82 -2.76 10.66 -6.18
C LYS A 82 -4.00 10.19 -5.43
N ARG A 83 -4.35 8.92 -5.62
CA ARG A 83 -5.44 8.28 -4.89
C ARG A 83 -5.16 8.35 -3.38
N GLU A 84 -6.05 8.95 -2.62
CA GLU A 84 -5.93 9.08 -1.16
C GLU A 84 -6.67 7.98 -0.41
N ARG A 85 -7.73 7.45 -1.00
CA ARG A 85 -8.61 6.45 -0.40
C ARG A 85 -9.10 5.44 -1.42
N VAL A 86 -9.35 4.21 -0.98
CA VAL A 86 -9.86 3.12 -1.81
C VAL A 86 -10.67 2.13 -0.98
N CYS A 87 -11.58 1.39 -1.59
CA CYS A 87 -12.22 0.21 -1.01
C CYS A 87 -11.96 -1.05 -1.86
N THR A 88 -12.12 -2.22 -1.27
CA THR A 88 -11.89 -3.49 -1.97
C THR A 88 -12.83 -3.72 -3.14
N LEU A 89 -14.07 -3.23 -3.06
CA LEU A 89 -15.04 -3.33 -4.14
C LEU A 89 -14.66 -2.45 -5.34
N GLU A 90 -14.05 -1.29 -5.09
CA GLU A 90 -13.48 -0.41 -6.11
C GLU A 90 -12.34 -1.11 -6.86
N ILE A 91 -11.39 -1.72 -6.11
CA ILE A 91 -10.31 -2.53 -6.71
C ILE A 91 -10.88 -3.66 -7.56
N TRP A 92 -11.89 -4.38 -7.05
CA TRP A 92 -12.54 -5.47 -7.76
C TRP A 92 -13.15 -5.05 -9.09
N CYS A 93 -13.81 -3.89 -9.11
CA CYS A 93 -14.53 -3.41 -10.29
C CYS A 93 -13.63 -2.67 -11.28
N GLU A 94 -12.74 -1.82 -10.78
CA GLU A 94 -11.94 -0.93 -11.62
C GLU A 94 -10.60 -1.56 -12.03
N CYS A 95 -9.86 -2.15 -11.09
CA CYS A 95 -8.58 -2.76 -11.36
C CYS A 95 -8.70 -4.13 -12.05
N LEU A 96 -9.62 -4.98 -11.56
CA LEU A 96 -9.79 -6.33 -12.06
C LEU A 96 -10.91 -6.47 -13.11
N GLY A 97 -11.59 -5.39 -13.47
CA GLY A 97 -12.63 -5.37 -14.50
C GLY A 97 -13.90 -6.18 -14.19
N ASN A 98 -14.09 -6.61 -12.96
CA ASN A 98 -15.18 -7.49 -12.56
C ASN A 98 -16.48 -6.73 -12.28
N SER A 99 -17.60 -7.46 -12.27
CA SER A 99 -18.91 -6.92 -11.84
C SER A 99 -18.99 -6.87 -10.31
N GLN A 100 -19.67 -5.85 -9.75
CA GLN A 100 -19.92 -5.76 -8.30
C GLN A 100 -20.61 -7.02 -7.75
N LYS A 101 -21.55 -7.58 -8.53
CA LYS A 101 -22.33 -8.76 -8.13
C LYS A 101 -21.53 -10.07 -8.14
N SER A 102 -20.41 -10.11 -8.83
CA SER A 102 -19.59 -11.33 -8.94
C SER A 102 -18.61 -11.51 -7.78
N MET A 103 -18.42 -10.49 -6.93
CA MET A 103 -17.50 -10.55 -5.80
C MET A 103 -17.97 -11.54 -4.73
N ARG A 104 -17.18 -12.59 -4.49
CA ARG A 104 -17.45 -13.58 -3.44
C ARG A 104 -16.70 -13.18 -2.15
N ASN A 105 -17.12 -13.80 -1.05
CA ASN A 105 -16.46 -13.57 0.25
C ASN A 105 -14.96 -13.91 0.25
N LEU A 106 -14.56 -14.91 -0.54
CA LEU A 106 -13.15 -15.29 -0.66
C LEU A 106 -12.34 -14.20 -1.37
N ASP A 107 -12.87 -13.66 -2.48
CA ASP A 107 -12.24 -12.59 -3.25
C ASP A 107 -12.05 -11.33 -2.38
N ALA A 108 -13.10 -10.98 -1.63
CA ALA A 108 -13.04 -9.87 -0.68
C ALA A 108 -11.98 -10.08 0.42
N ARG A 109 -11.84 -11.30 0.95
CA ARG A 109 -10.82 -11.63 1.94
C ARG A 109 -9.41 -11.53 1.36
N ASN A 110 -9.19 -12.06 0.15
CA ASN A 110 -7.91 -11.99 -0.53
C ASN A 110 -7.48 -10.54 -0.78
N LEU A 111 -8.37 -9.70 -1.33
CA LEU A 111 -8.10 -8.28 -1.52
C LEU A 111 -7.86 -7.54 -0.20
N ASN A 112 -8.62 -7.85 0.85
CA ASN A 112 -8.37 -7.27 2.17
C ASN A 112 -7.00 -7.67 2.72
N THR A 113 -6.56 -8.92 2.52
CA THR A 113 -5.23 -9.40 2.93
C THR A 113 -4.14 -8.64 2.17
N ILE A 114 -4.27 -8.48 0.86
CA ILE A 114 -3.34 -7.69 0.05
C ILE A 114 -3.26 -6.25 0.58
N MET A 115 -4.40 -5.60 0.79
CA MET A 115 -4.45 -4.22 1.28
C MET A 115 -3.88 -4.03 2.69
N GLN A 116 -4.00 -5.02 3.57
CA GLN A 116 -3.40 -4.98 4.90
C GLN A 116 -1.87 -5.00 4.88
N HIS A 117 -1.28 -5.62 3.85
CA HIS A 117 0.18 -5.70 3.68
C HIS A 117 0.71 -4.69 2.66
N MET A 118 -0.18 -3.89 2.01
CA MET A 118 0.21 -2.92 0.98
C MET A 118 0.99 -1.75 1.58
N PRO A 119 2.25 -1.52 1.16
CA PRO A 119 3.06 -0.42 1.66
C PRO A 119 2.39 0.94 1.41
N GLY A 120 2.41 1.81 2.41
CA GLY A 120 1.83 3.15 2.29
C GLY A 120 0.31 3.22 2.37
N TRP A 121 -0.36 2.12 2.73
CA TRP A 121 -1.80 2.07 2.95
C TRP A 121 -2.13 1.53 4.34
N ARG A 122 -3.23 1.98 4.91
CA ARG A 122 -3.73 1.52 6.22
C ARG A 122 -5.25 1.48 6.22
N PRO A 123 -5.87 0.59 7.02
CA PRO A 123 -7.30 0.61 7.23
C PRO A 123 -7.76 1.98 7.73
N HIS A 124 -8.83 2.51 7.15
CA HIS A 124 -9.43 3.77 7.59
C HIS A 124 -9.91 3.63 9.03
N ARG A 125 -9.57 4.61 9.86
CA ARG A 125 -10.05 4.73 11.24
C ARG A 125 -10.58 6.15 11.41
N ASP A 126 -11.89 6.26 11.59
CA ASP A 126 -12.50 7.51 11.97
C ASP A 126 -12.63 7.58 13.50
N ASN A 127 -12.27 8.71 14.08
CA ASN A 127 -12.41 8.97 15.52
C ASN A 127 -13.87 8.96 15.97
N ALA A 128 -14.81 9.31 15.10
CA ALA A 128 -16.24 9.37 15.38
C ALA A 128 -16.94 8.01 15.18
N SER A 129 -16.48 7.19 14.23
CA SER A 129 -17.05 5.89 13.93
C SER A 129 -15.93 4.84 13.90
N LYS A 130 -15.89 3.97 14.91
CA LYS A 130 -14.92 2.86 14.98
C LYS A 130 -15.07 1.83 13.84
N SER A 131 -16.05 2.03 12.94
CA SER A 131 -16.42 1.06 11.90
C SER A 131 -15.48 1.04 10.69
N GLY A 132 -14.71 2.09 10.44
CA GLY A 132 -13.87 2.24 9.24
C GLY A 132 -14.65 2.26 7.92
N MET A 133 -15.96 2.58 8.00
CA MET A 133 -16.85 2.62 6.84
C MET A 133 -16.91 4.04 6.26
N VAL A 134 -16.74 4.14 4.95
CA VAL A 134 -16.81 5.40 4.18
C VAL A 134 -17.78 5.22 3.01
N ARG A 135 -18.46 6.30 2.61
CA ARG A 135 -19.34 6.29 1.45
C ARG A 135 -18.55 6.62 0.18
N PHE A 136 -18.57 5.69 -0.77
CA PHE A 136 -17.99 5.87 -2.10
C PHE A 136 -19.10 6.18 -3.12
N PRO A 137 -18.88 7.09 -4.08
CA PRO A 137 -19.92 7.51 -5.03
C PRO A 137 -20.56 6.36 -5.79
N LEU A 138 -19.75 5.41 -6.32
CA LEU A 138 -20.23 4.28 -7.12
C LEU A 138 -20.51 3.01 -6.31
N TYR A 139 -19.96 2.88 -5.10
CA TYR A 139 -19.92 1.62 -4.36
C TYR A 139 -20.66 1.66 -3.03
N GLY A 140 -21.27 2.80 -2.69
CA GLY A 140 -22.02 2.97 -1.44
C GLY A 140 -21.10 2.94 -0.21
N GLN A 141 -21.59 2.42 0.90
CA GLN A 141 -20.87 2.38 2.18
C GLN A 141 -19.97 1.14 2.23
N GLN A 142 -18.65 1.35 2.24
CA GLN A 142 -17.62 0.30 2.21
C GLN A 142 -16.55 0.54 3.26
N ARG A 143 -15.86 -0.53 3.69
CA ARG A 143 -14.61 -0.41 4.44
C ARG A 143 -13.55 0.21 3.55
N ALA A 144 -12.89 1.23 4.08
CA ALA A 144 -11.92 2.00 3.33
C ALA A 144 -10.49 1.75 3.81
N TYR A 145 -9.55 2.01 2.91
CA TYR A 145 -8.13 2.12 3.17
C TYR A 145 -7.67 3.52 2.78
N ASP A 146 -6.89 4.16 3.64
CA ASP A 146 -6.31 5.49 3.41
C ASP A 146 -4.84 5.37 3.06
N ARG A 147 -4.38 6.21 2.14
CA ARG A 147 -2.95 6.38 1.87
C ARG A 147 -2.29 7.09 3.05
N VAL A 148 -1.21 6.52 3.54
CA VAL A 148 -0.38 7.14 4.60
C VAL A 148 0.30 8.38 4.01
N LYS A 149 -0.04 9.56 4.52
CA LYS A 149 0.65 10.80 4.13
C LYS A 149 2.06 10.75 4.71
N THR A 150 3.04 10.57 3.85
CA THR A 150 4.44 10.80 4.24
C THR A 150 4.59 12.27 4.58
N PRO A 151 5.06 12.65 5.77
CA PRO A 151 5.28 14.06 6.08
C PRO A 151 6.25 14.63 5.03
N LYS A 152 5.87 15.73 4.39
CA LYS A 152 6.74 16.41 3.44
C LYS A 152 8.01 16.80 4.21
N LYS A 153 9.18 16.39 3.74
CA LYS A 153 10.51 16.69 4.31
C LYS A 153 10.82 18.20 4.42
N SER A 154 9.95 19.07 3.90
CA SER A 154 10.10 20.53 3.89
C SER A 154 9.94 21.21 5.26
N THR A 155 9.17 20.64 6.18
CA THR A 155 8.90 21.30 7.47
C THR A 155 10.03 21.15 8.49
N LEU A 156 10.86 20.12 8.36
CA LEU A 156 12.00 19.91 9.27
C LEU A 156 13.21 20.81 8.95
N ASN A 157 13.37 21.21 7.68
CA ASN A 157 14.45 22.13 7.30
C ASN A 157 14.11 23.60 7.59
N GLU A 158 12.84 23.98 7.52
CA GLU A 158 12.42 25.35 7.83
C GLU A 158 12.51 25.62 9.34
N GLN A 159 12.09 24.69 10.18
CA GLN A 159 12.21 24.82 11.64
C GLN A 159 13.65 24.81 12.14
N ASN A 160 14.55 24.06 11.48
CA ASN A 160 15.98 24.09 11.81
C ASN A 160 16.66 25.39 11.38
N GLN A 161 16.24 26.01 10.28
CA GLN A 161 16.76 27.30 9.83
C GLN A 161 16.26 28.47 10.68
N GLU A 162 15.03 28.44 11.17
CA GLU A 162 14.53 29.46 12.12
C GLU A 162 15.22 29.35 13.48
N ASN A 163 15.38 28.16 14.03
CA ASN A 163 16.09 27.94 15.29
C ASN A 163 17.58 28.32 15.23
N GLU A 164 18.20 28.19 14.06
CA GLU A 164 19.60 28.56 13.86
C GLU A 164 19.74 30.08 13.71
N LYS A 165 18.77 30.77 13.10
CA LYS A 165 18.73 32.23 13.04
C LYS A 165 18.47 32.89 14.41
N GLU A 166 17.59 32.32 15.24
CA GLU A 166 17.37 32.80 16.60
C GLU A 166 18.61 32.66 17.49
N ARG A 167 19.36 31.57 17.37
CA ARG A 167 20.62 31.39 18.10
C ARG A 167 21.68 32.38 17.70
N ILE A 168 21.80 32.74 16.40
CA ILE A 168 22.79 33.70 15.92
C ILE A 168 22.46 35.12 16.39
N VAL A 169 21.19 35.47 16.52
CA VAL A 169 20.77 36.79 17.04
C VAL A 169 21.07 36.94 18.52
N ASP A 170 20.88 35.88 19.31
CA ASP A 170 21.10 35.89 20.76
C ASP A 170 22.60 35.96 21.11
N ASP A 171 23.47 35.33 20.30
CA ASP A 171 24.93 35.38 20.45
C ASP A 171 25.54 36.75 20.04
N SER A 172 24.87 37.49 19.15
CA SER A 172 25.31 38.84 18.75
C SER A 172 24.99 39.91 19.80
N VAL A 173 23.83 39.82 20.43
CA VAL A 173 23.39 40.75 21.50
C VAL A 173 24.23 40.59 22.76
N ASN A 174 24.72 39.37 23.06
CA ASN A 174 25.51 39.12 24.26
C ASN A 174 26.98 39.54 24.13
N ARG A 175 27.51 39.79 22.90
CA ARG A 175 28.88 40.31 22.67
C ARG A 175 28.94 41.81 22.86
N ASP A 176 27.92 42.56 22.50
CA ASP A 176 27.90 44.04 22.60
C ASP A 176 27.75 44.55 24.04
N VAL A 177 27.32 43.69 24.98
CA VAL A 177 27.18 44.05 26.40
C VAL A 177 28.49 43.87 27.19
N ASN A 178 29.43 43.01 26.71
CA ASN A 178 30.68 42.74 27.41
C ASN A 178 31.84 43.70 27.02
N ASP A 179 31.68 44.52 25.97
CA ASP A 179 32.71 45.47 25.53
C ASP A 179 32.48 46.87 26.13
N LEU A 180 31.52 47.05 27.04
CA LEU A 180 31.20 48.35 27.71
C LEU A 180 31.43 48.34 29.22
N MET A 181 32.24 47.42 29.78
CA MET A 181 32.68 47.48 31.17
C MET A 181 34.21 47.54 31.29
#